data_3b250c64d68c6de7f52df47ced18c37e
#
_entry.id   3b250c64d68c6de7f52df47ced18c37e
#
_cell.length_a   1.000
_cell.length_b   1.000
_cell.length_c   1.000
_cell.angle_alpha   90.00
_cell.angle_beta   90.00
_cell.angle_gamma   90.00
#
_symmetry.space_group_name_H-M   'P 1'
#
loop_
_entity.id
_entity.type
_entity.pdbx_description
1 polymer ?
#
loop_
_entity_poly.entity_id
_entity_poly.type
_entity_poly.pdbx_seq_one_letter_code
_entity_poly.pdbx_strand_id
1 'polypeptide(L)'
;FKGKVSSDHSNMRTEFSWMHALDADHYSITEFSNITGYDYVMIIFPKGGVFLNSEGKTLTNDKNAYSHIFSSTIVSDLKLKNKFVCSIQEGPTWFVNDFTLEDQFNFYNQLAECDILFSHNHYDANWYKGLYPGKRVEIMPTLMVEELIKTIEPKPENKVIIGGNFSRWYGGFQSYMVATELSCPTFVQTSHSSRQGEDQIPNLTVLPRLIWHDWIQILSTFKYAIHLMPTVAAGTFSLNCAYFGIPCIGNTKVDTQKICFPELSVDAEDVYTARELALRLKNDTLFYNECSNKAKELYKQNYSIDIWKRKMSNILQNKL
;
A
#
# COMPACT_ATOMS: atom_id res chain seq x y z
N PHE A 1 -4.63 -13.78 -15.41
CA PHE A 1 -3.97 -12.73 -16.20
C PHE A 1 -2.57 -13.19 -16.60
N LYS A 2 -2.17 -12.86 -17.82
CA LYS A 2 -0.82 -13.08 -18.31
C LYS A 2 -0.20 -11.74 -18.70
N GLY A 3 1.01 -11.50 -18.22
CA GLY A 3 1.79 -10.34 -18.60
C GLY A 3 1.34 -9.02 -17.99
N LYS A 4 1.42 -7.93 -18.75
CA LYS A 4 1.24 -6.56 -18.26
C LYS A 4 -0.22 -6.18 -18.05
N VAL A 5 -0.48 -5.41 -17.02
CA VAL A 5 -1.79 -4.84 -16.69
C VAL A 5 -2.03 -3.57 -17.51
N SER A 6 -3.27 -3.33 -17.94
CA SER A 6 -3.66 -2.09 -18.60
C SER A 6 -4.00 -0.98 -17.58
N SER A 7 -4.02 0.28 -18.05
CA SER A 7 -4.31 1.45 -17.21
C SER A 7 -5.73 1.48 -16.65
N ASP A 8 -6.67 0.81 -17.31
CA ASP A 8 -8.07 0.71 -16.91
C ASP A 8 -8.34 -0.36 -15.84
N HIS A 9 -7.29 -1.08 -15.42
CA HIS A 9 -7.43 -2.05 -14.35
C HIS A 9 -7.87 -1.37 -13.03
N SER A 10 -8.89 -1.92 -12.39
CA SER A 10 -9.51 -1.31 -11.20
C SER A 10 -8.61 -1.28 -9.98
N ASN A 11 -7.61 -2.16 -9.93
CA ASN A 11 -6.71 -2.35 -8.81
C ASN A 11 -5.25 -2.38 -9.28
N MET A 12 -4.42 -1.53 -8.69
CA MET A 12 -2.97 -1.52 -8.94
C MET A 12 -2.21 -1.64 -7.61
N ARG A 13 -2.73 -2.47 -6.71
CA ARG A 13 -2.05 -2.81 -5.47
C ARG A 13 -0.90 -3.78 -5.73
N THR A 14 -0.30 -4.28 -4.66
CA THR A 14 0.89 -5.13 -4.68
C THR A 14 0.84 -6.23 -5.73
N GLU A 15 -0.23 -6.99 -5.78
CA GLU A 15 -0.38 -8.13 -6.70
C GLU A 15 -0.23 -7.73 -8.18
N PHE A 16 -0.98 -6.72 -8.61
CA PHE A 16 -0.97 -6.32 -10.01
C PHE A 16 0.20 -5.41 -10.37
N SER A 17 0.64 -4.55 -9.46
CA SER A 17 1.83 -3.74 -9.70
C SER A 17 3.11 -4.57 -9.77
N TRP A 18 3.25 -5.58 -8.91
CA TRP A 18 4.39 -6.49 -8.93
C TRP A 18 4.34 -7.43 -10.14
N MET A 19 3.17 -7.99 -10.46
CA MET A 19 2.96 -8.77 -11.67
C MET A 19 3.39 -7.98 -12.91
N HIS A 20 2.94 -6.73 -13.06
CA HIS A 20 3.30 -5.86 -14.17
C HIS A 20 4.81 -5.59 -14.23
N ALA A 21 5.43 -5.28 -13.08
CA ALA A 21 6.86 -4.97 -13.01
C ALA A 21 7.76 -6.17 -13.33
N LEU A 22 7.32 -7.37 -12.97
CA LEU A 22 8.06 -8.63 -13.18
C LEU A 22 7.72 -9.33 -14.49
N ASP A 23 6.74 -8.81 -15.24
CA ASP A 23 6.18 -9.50 -16.42
C ASP A 23 5.72 -10.93 -16.06
N ALA A 24 5.12 -11.07 -14.89
CA ALA A 24 4.72 -12.34 -14.31
C ALA A 24 3.27 -12.70 -14.66
N ASP A 25 2.95 -13.98 -14.63
CA ASP A 25 1.57 -14.44 -14.75
C ASP A 25 0.86 -14.43 -13.40
N HIS A 26 -0.39 -14.00 -13.37
CA HIS A 26 -1.24 -13.97 -12.17
C HIS A 26 -2.27 -15.10 -12.19
N TYR A 27 -2.35 -15.82 -11.09
CA TYR A 27 -3.32 -16.87 -10.84
C TYR A 27 -4.09 -16.56 -9.57
N SER A 28 -5.40 -16.79 -9.59
CA SER A 28 -6.18 -16.80 -8.35
C SER A 28 -5.91 -18.08 -7.55
N ILE A 29 -6.25 -18.06 -6.26
CA ILE A 29 -6.07 -19.25 -5.42
C ILE A 29 -6.86 -20.46 -5.94
N THR A 30 -7.97 -20.24 -6.63
CA THR A 30 -8.78 -21.29 -7.24
C THR A 30 -8.13 -21.91 -8.48
N GLU A 31 -7.13 -21.26 -9.05
CA GLU A 31 -6.38 -21.69 -10.23
C GLU A 31 -5.01 -22.28 -9.85
N PHE A 32 -4.76 -22.50 -8.58
CA PHE A 32 -3.47 -22.97 -8.05
C PHE A 32 -2.97 -24.26 -8.73
N SER A 33 -3.84 -25.19 -9.10
CA SER A 33 -3.50 -26.42 -9.80
C SER A 33 -2.85 -26.16 -11.18
N ASN A 34 -3.09 -24.99 -11.77
CA ASN A 34 -2.59 -24.58 -13.06
C ASN A 34 -1.17 -23.98 -13.00
N ILE A 35 -0.61 -23.79 -11.80
CA ILE A 35 0.75 -23.26 -11.63
C ILE A 35 1.77 -24.35 -11.96
N THR A 36 2.07 -24.48 -13.26
CA THR A 36 3.07 -25.40 -13.80
C THR A 36 4.12 -24.61 -14.58
N GLY A 37 5.34 -25.11 -14.66
CA GLY A 37 6.38 -24.51 -15.50
C GLY A 37 7.09 -23.28 -14.91
N TYR A 38 6.75 -22.86 -13.69
CA TYR A 38 7.41 -21.75 -13.00
C TYR A 38 8.36 -22.25 -11.93
N ASP A 39 9.56 -21.66 -11.84
CA ASP A 39 10.53 -21.95 -10.77
C ASP A 39 10.26 -21.13 -9.52
N TYR A 40 9.73 -19.91 -9.69
CA TYR A 40 9.43 -18.96 -8.63
C TYR A 40 7.92 -18.76 -8.53
N VAL A 41 7.40 -18.82 -7.31
CA VAL A 41 6.01 -18.52 -7.01
C VAL A 41 5.95 -17.47 -5.91
N MET A 42 5.27 -16.36 -6.19
CA MET A 42 5.01 -15.29 -5.23
C MET A 42 3.57 -15.41 -4.73
N ILE A 43 3.38 -15.67 -3.46
CA ILE A 43 2.05 -15.69 -2.82
C ILE A 43 1.80 -14.33 -2.19
N ILE A 44 0.73 -13.67 -2.59
CA ILE A 44 0.30 -12.40 -2.01
C ILE A 44 -0.94 -12.69 -1.17
N PHE A 45 -0.77 -12.68 0.15
CA PHE A 45 -1.86 -12.87 1.08
C PHE A 45 -2.67 -11.56 1.19
N PRO A 46 -3.95 -11.57 0.81
CA PRO A 46 -4.75 -10.37 0.73
C PRO A 46 -5.07 -9.80 2.12
N LYS A 47 -5.35 -8.50 2.15
CA LYS A 47 -5.95 -7.80 3.27
C LYS A 47 -7.46 -7.86 3.15
N GLY A 48 -8.11 -8.63 3.98
CA GLY A 48 -9.57 -8.64 4.06
C GLY A 48 -10.26 -9.57 3.05
N GLY A 49 -11.45 -10.07 3.42
CA GLY A 49 -12.22 -11.17 2.83
C GLY A 49 -12.90 -10.90 1.51
N VAL A 50 -12.33 -10.14 0.62
CA VAL A 50 -12.90 -9.97 -0.71
C VAL A 50 -12.05 -10.73 -1.71
N PHE A 51 -12.46 -11.95 -2.04
CA PHE A 51 -11.94 -12.66 -3.20
C PHE A 51 -12.69 -12.21 -4.44
N LEU A 52 -11.95 -11.80 -5.44
CA LEU A 52 -12.50 -11.53 -6.75
C LEU A 52 -12.22 -12.75 -7.65
N ASN A 53 -13.22 -13.18 -8.39
CA ASN A 53 -12.98 -14.13 -9.48
C ASN A 53 -12.22 -13.45 -10.63
N SER A 54 -11.88 -14.22 -11.66
CA SER A 54 -11.23 -13.70 -12.88
C SER A 54 -12.00 -12.58 -13.58
N GLU A 55 -13.30 -12.43 -13.29
CA GLU A 55 -14.17 -11.38 -13.84
C GLU A 55 -14.27 -10.16 -12.91
N GLY A 56 -13.54 -10.12 -11.79
CA GLY A 56 -13.61 -9.04 -10.82
C GLY A 56 -14.86 -9.04 -9.93
N LYS A 57 -15.65 -10.11 -9.95
CA LYS A 57 -16.81 -10.26 -9.05
C LYS A 57 -16.39 -10.79 -7.68
N THR A 58 -16.92 -10.20 -6.63
CA THR A 58 -16.73 -10.66 -5.26
C THR A 58 -17.26 -12.10 -5.10
N LEU A 59 -16.38 -13.04 -4.79
CA LEU A 59 -16.76 -14.44 -4.62
C LEU A 59 -17.51 -14.68 -3.32
N THR A 60 -17.15 -14.02 -2.23
CA THR A 60 -17.92 -13.98 -0.98
C THR A 60 -17.42 -12.89 -0.05
N ASN A 61 -18.33 -12.34 0.79
CA ASN A 61 -17.99 -11.66 2.05
C ASN A 61 -17.90 -12.67 3.21
N ASP A 62 -17.70 -13.93 2.90
CA ASP A 62 -17.78 -14.98 3.87
C ASP A 62 -16.49 -15.08 4.68
N LYS A 63 -16.58 -15.02 5.99
CA LYS A 63 -15.47 -15.32 6.90
C LYS A 63 -14.84 -16.69 6.58
N ASN A 64 -15.60 -17.60 6.01
CA ASN A 64 -15.15 -18.91 5.58
C ASN A 64 -14.18 -18.89 4.39
N ALA A 65 -14.16 -17.83 3.57
CA ALA A 65 -13.19 -17.71 2.47
C ALA A 65 -11.73 -17.58 2.97
N TYR A 66 -11.54 -17.04 4.19
CA TYR A 66 -10.21 -17.01 4.83
C TYR A 66 -9.81 -18.36 5.41
N SER A 67 -10.74 -19.15 5.93
CA SER A 67 -10.43 -20.47 6.44
C SER A 67 -9.81 -21.35 5.34
N HIS A 68 -10.23 -21.18 4.09
CA HIS A 68 -9.63 -21.89 2.95
C HIS A 68 -8.17 -21.47 2.67
N ILE A 69 -7.79 -20.20 2.89
CA ILE A 69 -6.41 -19.77 2.74
C ILE A 69 -5.58 -20.28 3.92
N PHE A 70 -6.10 -20.14 5.13
CA PHE A 70 -5.36 -20.48 6.35
C PHE A 70 -5.28 -21.98 6.58
N SER A 71 -6.26 -22.77 6.12
CA SER A 71 -6.23 -24.24 6.13
C SER A 71 -5.60 -24.87 4.87
N SER A 72 -5.17 -24.04 3.90
CA SER A 72 -4.58 -24.55 2.66
C SER A 72 -3.19 -25.11 2.89
N THR A 73 -2.83 -26.12 2.11
CA THR A 73 -1.47 -26.68 2.04
C THR A 73 -0.65 -26.10 0.90
N ILE A 74 -1.06 -24.91 0.40
CA ILE A 74 -0.54 -24.35 -0.85
C ILE A 74 0.99 -24.19 -0.85
N VAL A 75 1.56 -23.73 0.28
CA VAL A 75 3.02 -23.56 0.38
C VAL A 75 3.72 -24.91 0.38
N SER A 76 3.26 -25.86 1.22
CA SER A 76 3.80 -27.21 1.29
C SER A 76 3.70 -27.93 -0.06
N ASP A 77 2.58 -27.82 -0.75
CA ASP A 77 2.37 -28.42 -2.09
C ASP A 77 3.32 -27.85 -3.14
N LEU A 78 3.59 -26.54 -3.10
CA LEU A 78 4.58 -25.92 -3.97
C LEU A 78 5.99 -26.36 -3.64
N LYS A 79 6.32 -26.47 -2.36
CA LYS A 79 7.64 -26.95 -1.91
C LYS A 79 7.87 -28.40 -2.32
N LEU A 80 6.86 -29.27 -2.23
CA LEU A 80 6.93 -30.67 -2.71
C LEU A 80 7.18 -30.74 -4.24
N LYS A 81 6.78 -29.72 -5.00
CA LYS A 81 7.06 -29.58 -6.42
C LYS A 81 8.39 -28.87 -6.70
N ASN A 82 9.26 -28.71 -5.71
CA ASN A 82 10.56 -28.02 -5.80
C ASN A 82 10.47 -26.57 -6.28
N LYS A 83 9.38 -25.86 -5.96
CA LYS A 83 9.24 -24.44 -6.28
C LYS A 83 9.96 -23.59 -5.25
N PHE A 84 10.52 -22.46 -5.69
CA PHE A 84 11.02 -21.41 -4.81
C PHE A 84 9.84 -20.49 -4.44
N VAL A 85 9.43 -20.52 -3.18
CA VAL A 85 8.19 -19.87 -2.72
C VAL A 85 8.52 -18.62 -1.93
N CYS A 86 8.04 -17.50 -2.43
CA CYS A 86 8.08 -16.22 -1.74
C CYS A 86 6.67 -15.84 -1.28
N SER A 87 6.56 -15.07 -0.21
CA SER A 87 5.27 -14.53 0.18
C SER A 87 5.35 -13.10 0.71
N ILE A 88 4.23 -12.40 0.59
CA ILE A 88 3.99 -11.10 1.22
C ILE A 88 2.56 -11.04 1.73
N GLN A 89 2.36 -10.47 2.91
CA GLN A 89 1.04 -10.14 3.43
C GLN A 89 0.68 -8.71 3.05
N GLU A 90 -0.44 -8.50 2.38
CA GLU A 90 -1.04 -7.18 2.25
C GLU A 90 -1.69 -6.75 3.57
N GLY A 91 -1.40 -5.54 3.99
CA GLY A 91 -1.88 -5.01 5.26
C GLY A 91 -0.92 -5.24 6.43
N PRO A 92 -1.27 -4.77 7.62
CA PRO A 92 -0.43 -4.89 8.80
C PRO A 92 -0.42 -6.31 9.36
N THR A 93 0.66 -6.68 10.04
CA THR A 93 0.82 -8.00 10.67
C THR A 93 -0.31 -8.35 11.65
N TRP A 94 -0.81 -7.37 12.40
CA TRP A 94 -1.89 -7.57 13.38
C TRP A 94 -3.24 -7.96 12.76
N PHE A 95 -3.40 -7.82 11.45
CA PHE A 95 -4.66 -8.14 10.78
C PHE A 95 -5.11 -9.59 11.01
N VAL A 96 -4.17 -10.52 11.17
CA VAL A 96 -4.46 -11.94 11.43
C VAL A 96 -4.97 -12.17 12.86
N ASN A 97 -4.79 -11.22 13.77
CA ASN A 97 -5.21 -11.37 15.18
C ASN A 97 -6.73 -11.47 15.37
N ASP A 98 -7.52 -11.04 14.37
CA ASP A 98 -8.98 -11.13 14.40
C ASP A 98 -9.51 -12.53 14.03
N PHE A 99 -8.62 -13.46 13.66
CA PHE A 99 -8.96 -14.84 13.31
C PHE A 99 -8.82 -15.80 14.51
N THR A 100 -9.33 -17.04 14.36
CA THR A 100 -9.13 -18.06 15.39
C THR A 100 -7.65 -18.36 15.59
N LEU A 101 -7.26 -18.85 16.75
CA LEU A 101 -5.86 -19.22 17.01
C LEU A 101 -5.38 -20.32 16.05
N GLU A 102 -6.26 -21.26 15.70
CA GLU A 102 -5.96 -22.31 14.71
C GLU A 102 -5.62 -21.70 13.35
N ASP A 103 -6.43 -20.77 12.85
CA ASP A 103 -6.19 -20.07 11.59
C ASP A 103 -4.88 -19.26 11.63
N GLN A 104 -4.62 -18.58 12.76
CA GLN A 104 -3.37 -17.84 12.97
C GLN A 104 -2.15 -18.76 12.90
N PHE A 105 -2.17 -19.89 13.62
CA PHE A 105 -1.08 -20.86 13.60
C PHE A 105 -0.89 -21.46 12.19
N ASN A 106 -1.96 -21.81 11.51
CA ASN A 106 -1.89 -22.35 10.16
C ASN A 106 -1.29 -21.32 9.18
N PHE A 107 -1.69 -20.04 9.28
CA PHE A 107 -1.12 -18.97 8.47
C PHE A 107 0.38 -18.79 8.75
N TYR A 108 0.76 -18.69 10.01
CA TYR A 108 2.17 -18.49 10.36
C TYR A 108 3.04 -19.71 10.04
N ASN A 109 2.52 -20.92 10.14
CA ASN A 109 3.22 -22.12 9.70
C ASN A 109 3.49 -22.12 8.18
N GLN A 110 2.52 -21.68 7.37
CA GLN A 110 2.74 -21.51 5.93
C GLN A 110 3.84 -20.47 5.64
N LEU A 111 3.85 -19.35 6.34
CA LEU A 111 4.90 -18.35 6.19
C LEU A 111 6.28 -18.93 6.56
N ALA A 112 6.35 -19.78 7.58
CA ALA A 112 7.59 -20.44 8.00
C ALA A 112 8.19 -21.34 6.91
N GLU A 113 7.37 -21.93 6.04
CA GLU A 113 7.80 -22.80 4.94
C GLU A 113 8.29 -22.04 3.71
N CYS A 114 7.92 -20.77 3.53
CA CYS A 114 8.37 -19.94 2.41
C CYS A 114 9.89 -19.76 2.41
N ASP A 115 10.52 -19.64 1.24
CA ASP A 115 11.95 -19.36 1.12
C ASP A 115 12.29 -17.91 1.48
N ILE A 116 11.46 -16.97 1.06
CA ILE A 116 11.59 -15.54 1.39
C ILE A 116 10.23 -15.01 1.86
N LEU A 117 10.27 -14.25 2.96
CA LEU A 117 9.15 -13.40 3.35
C LEU A 117 9.45 -11.96 2.93
N PHE A 118 8.53 -11.37 2.18
CA PHE A 118 8.58 -9.96 1.87
C PHE A 118 7.73 -9.14 2.84
N SER A 119 8.17 -7.93 3.09
CA SER A 119 7.42 -6.92 3.82
C SER A 119 7.48 -5.59 3.08
N HIS A 120 6.44 -4.77 3.19
CA HIS A 120 6.45 -3.44 2.59
C HIS A 120 7.24 -2.42 3.39
N ASN A 121 7.53 -2.68 4.67
CA ASN A 121 8.14 -1.74 5.59
C ASN A 121 9.03 -2.44 6.63
N HIS A 122 9.87 -1.65 7.28
CA HIS A 122 10.79 -2.13 8.31
C HIS A 122 10.08 -2.65 9.56
N TYR A 123 8.93 -2.08 9.92
CA TYR A 123 8.19 -2.46 11.12
C TYR A 123 7.71 -3.91 11.01
N ASP A 124 7.00 -4.23 9.94
CA ASP A 124 6.51 -5.60 9.71
C ASP A 124 7.67 -6.58 9.45
N ALA A 125 8.74 -6.13 8.76
CA ALA A 125 9.93 -6.96 8.56
C ALA A 125 10.60 -7.35 9.88
N ASN A 126 10.71 -6.42 10.83
CA ASN A 126 11.28 -6.71 12.15
C ASN A 126 10.39 -7.68 12.94
N TRP A 127 9.07 -7.54 12.82
CA TRP A 127 8.13 -8.47 13.42
C TRP A 127 8.33 -9.90 12.91
N TYR A 128 8.42 -10.08 11.58
CA TYR A 128 8.68 -11.39 10.96
C TYR A 128 10.06 -11.95 11.34
N LYS A 129 11.09 -11.12 11.40
CA LYS A 129 12.42 -11.55 11.87
C LYS A 129 12.41 -12.04 13.32
N GLY A 130 11.59 -11.41 14.15
CA GLY A 130 11.38 -11.84 15.55
C GLY A 130 10.61 -13.15 15.64
N LEU A 131 9.60 -13.34 14.79
CA LEU A 131 8.79 -14.55 14.78
C LEU A 131 9.54 -15.76 14.19
N TYR A 132 10.42 -15.52 13.21
CA TYR A 132 11.16 -16.56 12.49
C TYR A 132 12.68 -16.28 12.51
N PRO A 133 13.37 -16.54 13.63
CA PRO A 133 14.82 -16.36 13.70
C PRO A 133 15.53 -17.15 12.61
N GLY A 134 16.40 -16.49 11.84
CA GLY A 134 17.13 -17.10 10.73
C GLY A 134 16.39 -17.18 9.41
N LYS A 135 15.09 -16.82 9.34
CA LYS A 135 14.35 -16.72 8.10
C LYS A 135 14.81 -15.51 7.28
N ARG A 136 14.91 -15.68 5.98
CA ARG A 136 15.17 -14.58 5.06
C ARG A 136 13.93 -13.69 4.93
N VAL A 137 14.03 -12.47 5.46
CA VAL A 137 12.98 -11.45 5.40
C VAL A 137 13.52 -10.23 4.66
N GLU A 138 12.91 -9.90 3.54
CA GLU A 138 13.32 -8.81 2.66
C GLU A 138 12.27 -7.70 2.61
N ILE A 139 12.73 -6.45 2.56
CA ILE A 139 11.83 -5.30 2.46
C ILE A 139 11.69 -4.92 0.99
N MET A 140 10.47 -5.08 0.48
CA MET A 140 10.10 -4.61 -0.86
C MET A 140 8.93 -3.63 -0.76
N PRO A 141 9.17 -2.35 -1.10
CA PRO A 141 8.12 -1.33 -0.99
C PRO A 141 6.99 -1.58 -1.99
N THR A 142 5.87 -0.92 -1.73
CA THR A 142 4.82 -0.75 -2.74
C THR A 142 5.38 -0.05 -3.97
N LEU A 143 4.72 -0.21 -5.11
CA LEU A 143 5.21 0.24 -6.40
C LEU A 143 4.18 1.13 -7.11
N MET A 144 4.66 2.25 -7.68
CA MET A 144 3.94 3.00 -8.72
C MET A 144 4.26 2.41 -10.10
N VAL A 145 3.25 2.09 -10.88
CA VAL A 145 3.43 1.65 -12.27
C VAL A 145 3.51 2.89 -13.17
N GLU A 146 4.69 3.53 -13.16
CA GLU A 146 4.94 4.83 -13.81
C GLU A 146 4.60 4.82 -15.31
N GLU A 147 4.83 3.68 -15.97
CA GLU A 147 4.59 3.51 -17.40
C GLU A 147 3.12 3.80 -17.80
N LEU A 148 2.18 3.52 -16.89
CA LEU A 148 0.74 3.71 -17.13
C LEU A 148 0.23 5.12 -16.83
N ILE A 149 1.06 5.96 -16.21
CA ILE A 149 0.64 7.30 -15.73
C ILE A 149 1.56 8.44 -16.20
N LYS A 150 2.57 8.13 -17.00
CA LYS A 150 3.57 9.11 -17.46
C LYS A 150 2.99 10.30 -18.24
N THR A 151 1.76 10.17 -18.74
CA THR A 151 1.04 11.24 -19.46
C THR A 151 0.23 12.15 -18.53
N ILE A 152 0.13 11.82 -17.25
CA ILE A 152 -0.59 12.63 -16.28
C ILE A 152 0.32 13.77 -15.83
N GLU A 153 -0.05 14.99 -16.23
CA GLU A 153 0.62 16.20 -15.77
C GLU A 153 -0.03 16.74 -14.49
N PRO A 154 0.73 16.98 -13.43
CA PRO A 154 0.20 17.58 -12.21
C PRO A 154 -0.34 18.98 -12.49
N LYS A 155 -1.58 19.26 -12.05
CA LYS A 155 -2.20 20.59 -12.10
C LYS A 155 -2.75 20.94 -10.71
N PRO A 156 -1.87 21.29 -9.76
CA PRO A 156 -2.27 21.46 -8.37
C PRO A 156 -3.22 22.65 -8.20
N GLU A 157 -4.38 22.38 -7.66
CA GLU A 157 -5.38 23.34 -7.21
C GLU A 157 -5.30 23.50 -5.69
N ASN A 158 -5.69 24.66 -5.17
CA ASN A 158 -5.66 24.93 -3.73
C ASN A 158 -6.71 24.10 -2.97
N LYS A 159 -6.44 22.80 -2.83
CA LYS A 159 -7.26 21.81 -2.14
C LYS A 159 -6.40 20.75 -1.48
N VAL A 160 -6.92 20.09 -0.46
CA VAL A 160 -6.23 19.04 0.31
C VAL A 160 -6.95 17.71 0.20
N ILE A 161 -6.17 16.64 0.09
CA ILE A 161 -6.66 15.26 0.13
C ILE A 161 -6.24 14.58 1.44
N ILE A 162 -7.17 13.92 2.10
CA ILE A 162 -6.90 13.05 3.24
C ILE A 162 -6.68 11.63 2.73
N GLY A 163 -5.56 11.02 3.11
CA GLY A 163 -5.28 9.62 2.84
C GLY A 163 -6.07 8.70 3.77
N GLY A 164 -6.81 7.78 3.18
CA GLY A 164 -7.67 6.87 3.92
C GLY A 164 -9.05 7.44 4.26
N ASN A 165 -9.78 6.71 5.09
CA ASN A 165 -11.14 7.07 5.51
C ASN A 165 -11.19 7.37 7.03
N PHE A 166 -12.37 7.68 7.54
CA PHE A 166 -12.60 8.00 8.95
C PHE A 166 -12.65 6.77 9.89
N SER A 167 -12.31 5.57 9.42
CA SER A 167 -12.13 4.46 10.35
C SER A 167 -10.91 4.70 11.26
N ARG A 168 -10.96 4.15 12.46
CA ARG A 168 -9.87 4.31 13.46
C ARG A 168 -8.49 3.87 12.93
N TRP A 169 -8.47 2.96 11.96
CA TRP A 169 -7.26 2.40 11.38
C TRP A 169 -6.52 3.36 10.45
N TYR A 170 -7.23 4.32 9.87
CA TYR A 170 -6.72 5.22 8.83
C TYR A 170 -6.48 6.65 9.29
N GLY A 171 -6.88 7.01 10.53
CA GLY A 171 -6.62 8.33 11.09
C GLY A 171 -7.29 9.49 10.35
N GLY A 172 -8.45 9.24 9.75
CA GLY A 172 -9.17 10.25 8.96
C GLY A 172 -9.59 11.46 9.80
N PHE A 173 -10.00 11.25 11.06
CA PHE A 173 -10.38 12.35 11.94
C PHE A 173 -9.20 13.28 12.25
N GLN A 174 -8.05 12.73 12.66
CA GLN A 174 -6.84 13.51 12.94
C GLN A 174 -6.38 14.24 11.68
N SER A 175 -6.39 13.56 10.55
CA SER A 175 -6.01 14.15 9.26
C SER A 175 -6.94 15.28 8.85
N TYR A 176 -8.26 15.16 9.11
CA TYR A 176 -9.22 16.23 8.86
C TYR A 176 -8.96 17.45 9.76
N MET A 177 -8.71 17.23 11.05
CA MET A 177 -8.40 18.32 11.98
C MET A 177 -7.15 19.11 11.56
N VAL A 178 -6.14 18.43 11.01
CA VAL A 178 -4.95 19.11 10.46
C VAL A 178 -5.27 19.82 9.14
N ALA A 179 -6.11 19.23 8.30
CA ALA A 179 -6.52 19.83 7.03
C ALA A 179 -7.25 21.17 7.19
N THR A 180 -7.97 21.38 8.31
CA THR A 180 -8.66 22.66 8.58
C THR A 180 -7.71 23.86 8.63
N GLU A 181 -6.43 23.68 9.01
CA GLU A 181 -5.43 24.74 9.03
C GLU A 181 -5.10 25.29 7.65
N LEU A 182 -5.24 24.47 6.61
CA LEU A 182 -4.97 24.87 5.22
C LEU A 182 -6.02 25.82 4.67
N SER A 183 -7.21 25.90 5.28
CA SER A 183 -8.33 26.79 4.90
C SER A 183 -8.71 26.65 3.42
N CYS A 184 -8.71 25.43 2.91
CA CYS A 184 -9.07 25.10 1.53
C CYS A 184 -10.03 23.89 1.50
N PRO A 185 -10.71 23.61 0.37
CA PRO A 185 -11.59 22.46 0.25
C PRO A 185 -10.87 21.14 0.59
N THR A 186 -11.48 20.33 1.44
CA THR A 186 -10.95 19.07 1.93
C THR A 186 -11.67 17.91 1.26
N PHE A 187 -10.90 16.93 0.80
CA PHE A 187 -11.41 15.73 0.12
C PHE A 187 -10.91 14.48 0.83
N VAL A 188 -11.71 13.43 0.75
CA VAL A 188 -11.34 12.09 1.21
C VAL A 188 -11.81 11.05 0.21
N GLN A 189 -10.98 10.06 -0.06
CA GLN A 189 -11.40 8.90 -0.84
C GLN A 189 -11.92 7.82 0.09
N THR A 190 -13.11 7.30 -0.18
CA THR A 190 -13.58 6.09 0.48
C THR A 190 -13.43 4.88 -0.44
N SER A 191 -12.89 3.78 0.09
CA SER A 191 -12.84 2.51 -0.61
C SER A 191 -14.11 1.67 -0.43
N HIS A 192 -14.92 2.04 0.55
CA HIS A 192 -16.14 1.34 0.96
C HIS A 192 -17.25 2.36 1.22
N SER A 193 -18.42 1.88 1.66
CA SER A 193 -19.48 2.78 2.12
C SER A 193 -18.95 3.78 3.15
N SER A 194 -19.34 5.04 3.01
CA SER A 194 -19.04 6.08 3.99
C SER A 194 -19.52 5.64 5.39
N ARG A 195 -18.81 6.09 6.43
CA ARG A 195 -19.36 6.00 7.78
C ARG A 195 -20.57 6.92 7.87
N GLN A 196 -21.51 6.55 8.73
CA GLN A 196 -22.66 7.40 8.99
C GLN A 196 -22.20 8.79 9.44
N GLY A 197 -22.63 9.84 8.73
CA GLY A 197 -22.38 11.24 9.05
C GLY A 197 -21.11 11.85 8.44
N GLU A 198 -20.33 11.14 7.63
CA GLU A 198 -19.18 11.72 6.91
C GLU A 198 -19.61 12.84 5.94
N ASP A 199 -20.79 12.70 5.34
CA ASP A 199 -21.42 13.69 4.46
C ASP A 199 -21.87 14.97 5.19
N GLN A 200 -21.92 14.92 6.53
CA GLN A 200 -22.29 16.05 7.38
C GLN A 200 -21.08 16.85 7.87
N ILE A 201 -19.87 16.39 7.60
CA ILE A 201 -18.65 17.07 8.05
C ILE A 201 -18.46 18.35 7.21
N PRO A 202 -18.35 19.52 7.84
CA PRO A 202 -18.20 20.78 7.11
C PRO A 202 -16.97 20.78 6.19
N ASN A 203 -17.11 21.32 4.98
CA ASN A 203 -16.01 21.49 4.03
C ASN A 203 -15.31 20.17 3.63
N LEU A 204 -15.94 19.00 3.83
CA LEU A 204 -15.44 17.70 3.42
C LEU A 204 -16.23 17.19 2.22
N THR A 205 -15.53 16.83 1.16
CA THR A 205 -16.09 16.13 0.00
C THR A 205 -15.60 14.69 -0.03
N VAL A 206 -16.53 13.75 0.03
CA VAL A 206 -16.23 12.33 -0.09
C VAL A 206 -16.21 11.95 -1.57
N LEU A 207 -15.04 11.56 -2.06
CA LEU A 207 -14.89 11.09 -3.43
C LEU A 207 -15.45 9.66 -3.57
N PRO A 208 -16.08 9.34 -4.70
CA PRO A 208 -16.52 7.98 -4.97
C PRO A 208 -15.33 7.02 -5.09
N ARG A 209 -15.61 5.73 -5.05
CA ARG A 209 -14.59 4.74 -5.39
C ARG A 209 -14.24 4.88 -6.89
N LEU A 210 -12.96 5.10 -7.14
CA LEU A 210 -12.40 5.28 -8.48
C LEU A 210 -11.57 4.06 -8.86
N ILE A 211 -11.47 3.77 -10.15
CA ILE A 211 -10.41 2.89 -10.66
C ILE A 211 -9.04 3.55 -10.44
N TRP A 212 -7.98 2.75 -10.44
CA TRP A 212 -6.65 3.24 -10.06
C TRP A 212 -6.18 4.44 -10.91
N HIS A 213 -6.34 4.39 -12.22
CA HIS A 213 -5.91 5.47 -13.12
C HIS A 213 -6.64 6.80 -12.82
N ASP A 214 -7.96 6.75 -12.68
CA ASP A 214 -8.77 7.94 -12.39
C ASP A 214 -8.43 8.52 -11.01
N TRP A 215 -8.16 7.62 -10.03
CA TRP A 215 -7.67 8.03 -8.72
C TRP A 215 -6.36 8.79 -8.82
N ILE A 216 -5.39 8.28 -9.58
CA ILE A 216 -4.08 8.92 -9.75
C ILE A 216 -4.22 10.26 -10.49
N GLN A 217 -5.09 10.32 -11.50
CA GLN A 217 -5.38 11.55 -12.21
C GLN A 217 -5.99 12.62 -11.28
N ILE A 218 -6.98 12.26 -10.48
CA ILE A 218 -7.58 13.18 -9.50
C ILE A 218 -6.56 13.56 -8.43
N LEU A 219 -5.77 12.61 -7.91
CA LEU A 219 -4.72 12.90 -6.93
C LEU A 219 -3.74 13.96 -7.43
N SER A 220 -3.35 13.92 -8.70
CA SER A 220 -2.40 14.87 -9.29
C SER A 220 -2.88 16.33 -9.28
N THR A 221 -4.16 16.57 -8.99
CA THR A 221 -4.75 17.92 -8.90
C THR A 221 -4.73 18.52 -7.49
N PHE A 222 -4.29 17.79 -6.47
CA PHE A 222 -4.22 18.30 -5.10
C PHE A 222 -2.92 19.04 -4.83
N LYS A 223 -3.01 20.14 -4.08
CA LYS A 223 -1.84 20.89 -3.63
C LYS A 223 -1.24 20.30 -2.35
N TYR A 224 -2.08 19.77 -1.46
CA TYR A 224 -1.67 19.25 -0.15
C TYR A 224 -2.24 17.86 0.09
N ALA A 225 -1.52 17.07 0.88
CA ALA A 225 -1.98 15.77 1.34
C ALA A 225 -1.72 15.59 2.85
N ILE A 226 -2.63 14.89 3.53
CA ILE A 226 -2.50 14.58 4.96
C ILE A 226 -2.88 13.12 5.20
N HIS A 227 -2.04 12.37 5.88
CA HIS A 227 -2.28 10.96 6.18
C HIS A 227 -1.70 10.55 7.53
N LEU A 228 -2.36 10.97 8.61
CA LEU A 228 -2.00 10.59 9.97
C LEU A 228 -2.54 9.20 10.32
N MET A 229 -2.15 8.21 9.54
CA MET A 229 -2.61 6.84 9.73
C MET A 229 -1.85 6.17 10.86
N PRO A 230 -2.51 5.74 11.97
CA PRO A 230 -1.82 5.06 13.08
C PRO A 230 -1.35 3.65 12.70
N THR A 231 -2.01 3.02 11.74
CA THR A 231 -1.61 1.71 11.24
C THR A 231 -0.39 1.80 10.33
N VAL A 232 0.64 1.05 10.64
CA VAL A 232 1.79 0.89 9.73
C VAL A 232 1.37 -0.02 8.58
N ALA A 233 1.53 0.44 7.36
CA ALA A 233 1.12 -0.26 6.14
C ALA A 233 2.10 0.01 4.99
N ALA A 234 1.76 -0.43 3.78
CA ALA A 234 2.61 -0.31 2.59
C ALA A 234 3.00 1.14 2.21
N GLY A 235 2.24 2.13 2.65
CA GLY A 235 2.54 3.54 2.37
C GLY A 235 2.26 3.97 0.93
N THR A 236 1.33 3.32 0.25
CA THR A 236 0.98 3.60 -1.15
C THR A 236 0.52 5.04 -1.34
N PHE A 237 -0.22 5.60 -0.38
CA PHE A 237 -0.73 6.98 -0.48
C PHE A 237 0.41 8.00 -0.49
N SER A 238 1.33 7.95 0.48
CA SER A 238 2.49 8.85 0.53
C SER A 238 3.42 8.65 -0.68
N LEU A 239 3.57 7.41 -1.17
CA LEU A 239 4.32 7.13 -2.39
C LEU A 239 3.72 7.83 -3.61
N ASN A 240 2.39 7.74 -3.78
CA ASN A 240 1.67 8.40 -4.86
C ASN A 240 1.82 9.93 -4.78
N CYS A 241 1.74 10.49 -3.58
CA CYS A 241 1.97 11.92 -3.36
C CYS A 241 3.42 12.32 -3.72
N ALA A 242 4.41 11.51 -3.35
CA ALA A 242 5.81 11.78 -3.64
C ALA A 242 6.12 11.78 -5.14
N TYR A 243 5.52 10.85 -5.89
CA TYR A 243 5.65 10.81 -7.36
C TYR A 243 5.27 12.14 -8.00
N PHE A 244 4.15 12.74 -7.58
CA PHE A 244 3.69 14.03 -8.09
C PHE A 244 4.32 15.24 -7.37
N GLY A 245 5.02 15.05 -6.26
CA GLY A 245 5.55 16.12 -5.44
C GLY A 245 4.46 16.88 -4.68
N ILE A 246 3.43 16.19 -4.25
CA ILE A 246 2.38 16.74 -3.38
C ILE A 246 2.88 16.62 -1.94
N PRO A 247 3.20 17.73 -1.23
CA PRO A 247 3.63 17.66 0.16
C PRO A 247 2.61 16.92 1.01
N CYS A 248 3.06 15.84 1.67
CA CYS A 248 2.22 14.97 2.46
C CYS A 248 2.67 14.97 3.93
N ILE A 249 1.83 15.46 4.84
CA ILE A 249 2.04 15.32 6.28
C ILE A 249 1.53 13.93 6.69
N GLY A 250 2.37 13.12 7.32
CA GLY A 250 1.98 11.74 7.63
C GLY A 250 2.81 11.06 8.69
N ASN A 251 2.46 9.79 8.97
CA ASN A 251 3.06 9.02 10.06
C ASN A 251 4.51 8.61 9.75
N THR A 252 5.44 9.03 10.61
CA THR A 252 6.87 8.71 10.53
C THR A 252 7.19 7.22 10.61
N LYS A 253 6.26 6.37 11.06
CA LYS A 253 6.42 4.90 11.10
C LYS A 253 6.20 4.24 9.73
N VAL A 254 5.66 4.98 8.75
CA VAL A 254 5.45 4.51 7.38
C VAL A 254 6.69 4.84 6.55
N ASP A 255 7.40 3.83 6.06
CA ASP A 255 8.70 4.01 5.38
C ASP A 255 8.66 4.99 4.21
N THR A 256 7.65 4.89 3.33
CA THR A 256 7.51 5.80 2.18
C THR A 256 7.28 7.25 2.62
N GLN A 257 6.54 7.46 3.70
CA GLN A 257 6.34 8.77 4.31
C GLN A 257 7.66 9.31 4.85
N LYS A 258 8.30 8.54 5.73
CA LYS A 258 9.55 8.94 6.39
C LYS A 258 10.67 9.26 5.40
N ILE A 259 10.78 8.46 4.33
CA ILE A 259 11.85 8.62 3.33
C ILE A 259 11.54 9.77 2.39
N CYS A 260 10.32 9.86 1.84
CA CYS A 260 10.01 10.88 0.83
C CYS A 260 9.68 12.26 1.43
N PHE A 261 9.20 12.30 2.66
CA PHE A 261 8.76 13.54 3.33
C PHE A 261 9.38 13.69 4.74
N PRO A 262 10.71 13.69 4.88
CA PRO A 262 11.35 13.69 6.21
C PRO A 262 10.94 14.89 7.07
N GLU A 263 10.75 16.08 6.48
CA GLU A 263 10.32 17.30 7.17
C GLU A 263 8.82 17.35 7.51
N LEU A 264 8.01 16.47 6.91
CA LEU A 264 6.56 16.40 7.08
C LEU A 264 6.11 15.11 7.78
N SER A 265 7.06 14.38 8.35
CA SER A 265 6.80 13.11 9.04
C SER A 265 6.71 13.33 10.55
N VAL A 266 5.55 13.00 11.11
CA VAL A 266 5.24 13.11 12.54
C VAL A 266 4.70 11.80 13.09
N ASP A 267 4.60 11.64 14.40
CA ASP A 267 3.79 10.55 14.96
C ASP A 267 2.31 10.77 14.59
N ALA A 268 1.59 9.69 14.28
CA ALA A 268 0.19 9.80 13.86
C ALA A 268 -0.73 10.47 14.89
N GLU A 269 -0.33 10.45 16.17
CA GLU A 269 -1.08 11.05 17.28
C GLU A 269 -0.60 12.47 17.62
N ASP A 270 0.53 12.92 17.06
CA ASP A 270 1.05 14.27 17.25
C ASP A 270 0.35 15.26 16.29
N VAL A 271 -0.93 15.49 16.58
CA VAL A 271 -1.78 16.42 15.84
C VAL A 271 -1.28 17.87 15.97
N TYR A 272 -0.66 18.22 17.08
CA TYR A 272 -0.14 19.56 17.30
C TYR A 272 0.97 19.89 16.29
N THR A 273 2.03 19.10 16.24
CA THR A 273 3.12 19.30 15.28
C THR A 273 2.61 19.23 13.83
N ALA A 274 1.69 18.30 13.53
CA ALA A 274 1.09 18.20 12.20
C ALA A 274 0.35 19.48 11.77
N ARG A 275 -0.36 20.15 12.69
CA ARG A 275 -1.02 21.45 12.43
C ARG A 275 -0.03 22.57 12.16
N GLU A 276 1.04 22.67 12.95
CA GLU A 276 2.11 23.63 12.72
C GLU A 276 2.76 23.45 11.34
N LEU A 277 3.00 22.21 10.92
CA LEU A 277 3.50 21.91 9.59
C LEU A 277 2.51 22.29 8.48
N ALA A 278 1.21 22.06 8.69
CA ALA A 278 0.18 22.48 7.73
C ALA A 278 0.14 24.01 7.57
N LEU A 279 0.20 24.75 8.68
CA LEU A 279 0.30 26.23 8.66
C LEU A 279 1.56 26.69 7.95
N ARG A 280 2.70 26.02 8.18
CA ARG A 280 3.96 26.37 7.50
C ARG A 280 3.86 26.08 6.01
N LEU A 281 3.33 24.93 5.58
CA LEU A 281 3.10 24.62 4.15
C LEU A 281 2.20 25.66 3.46
N LYS A 282 1.19 26.19 4.18
CA LYS A 282 0.27 27.20 3.66
C LYS A 282 0.96 28.55 3.51
N ASN A 283 1.73 28.99 4.50
CA ASN A 283 2.21 30.36 4.63
C ASN A 283 3.63 30.56 4.09
N ASP A 284 4.42 29.50 3.95
CA ASP A 284 5.82 29.53 3.49
C ASP A 284 5.93 28.80 2.14
N THR A 285 5.93 29.58 1.07
CA THR A 285 6.03 29.04 -0.31
C THR A 285 7.39 28.40 -0.57
N LEU A 286 8.46 28.87 0.07
CA LEU A 286 9.80 28.27 -0.09
C LEU A 286 9.81 26.87 0.53
N PHE A 287 9.32 26.74 1.75
CA PHE A 287 9.20 25.46 2.42
C PHE A 287 8.31 24.48 1.65
N TYR A 288 7.17 24.95 1.12
CA TYR A 288 6.31 24.13 0.26
C TYR A 288 7.09 23.58 -0.95
N ASN A 289 7.81 24.45 -1.67
CA ASN A 289 8.56 24.07 -2.85
C ASN A 289 9.72 23.12 -2.53
N GLU A 290 10.42 23.34 -1.42
CA GLU A 290 11.48 22.46 -0.93
C GLU A 290 10.93 21.06 -0.65
N CYS A 291 9.84 20.94 0.10
CA CYS A 291 9.18 19.67 0.40
C CYS A 291 8.70 18.95 -0.87
N SER A 292 8.09 19.69 -1.80
CA SER A 292 7.61 19.15 -3.07
C SER A 292 8.73 18.60 -3.95
N ASN A 293 9.81 19.37 -4.14
CA ASN A 293 10.94 18.97 -4.98
C ASN A 293 11.71 17.80 -4.35
N LYS A 294 11.95 17.86 -3.05
CA LYS A 294 12.64 16.81 -2.30
C LYS A 294 11.87 15.50 -2.35
N ALA A 295 10.54 15.54 -2.25
CA ALA A 295 9.71 14.33 -2.37
C ALA A 295 9.87 13.64 -3.73
N LYS A 296 9.86 14.39 -4.84
CA LYS A 296 10.10 13.86 -6.18
C LYS A 296 11.49 13.26 -6.33
N GLU A 297 12.50 13.94 -5.79
CA GLU A 297 13.89 13.48 -5.83
C GLU A 297 14.04 12.17 -5.07
N LEU A 298 13.55 12.11 -3.82
CA LEU A 298 13.67 10.95 -2.95
C LEU A 298 12.82 9.76 -3.48
N TYR A 299 11.68 10.04 -4.11
CA TYR A 299 10.92 9.03 -4.85
C TYR A 299 11.78 8.39 -5.94
N LYS A 300 12.38 9.21 -6.82
CA LYS A 300 13.22 8.71 -7.93
C LYS A 300 14.41 7.89 -7.43
N GLN A 301 15.04 8.34 -6.35
CA GLN A 301 16.22 7.68 -5.78
C GLN A 301 15.90 6.35 -5.09
N ASN A 302 14.70 6.19 -4.50
CA ASN A 302 14.39 5.06 -3.63
C ASN A 302 13.27 4.16 -4.15
N TYR A 303 12.35 4.67 -4.97
CA TYR A 303 11.08 4.00 -5.27
C TYR A 303 10.72 3.93 -6.75
N SER A 304 11.51 4.51 -7.67
CA SER A 304 11.23 4.39 -9.10
C SER A 304 11.17 2.91 -9.50
N ILE A 305 10.43 2.62 -10.57
CA ILE A 305 10.24 1.24 -11.06
C ILE A 305 11.57 0.55 -11.38
N ASP A 306 12.57 1.27 -11.87
CA ASP A 306 13.89 0.72 -12.17
C ASP A 306 14.67 0.33 -10.91
N ILE A 307 14.59 1.17 -9.85
CA ILE A 307 15.19 0.86 -8.55
C ILE A 307 14.50 -0.36 -7.96
N TRP A 308 13.18 -0.41 -8.03
CA TRP A 308 12.39 -1.53 -7.53
C TRP A 308 12.74 -2.84 -8.26
N LYS A 309 12.76 -2.83 -9.61
CA LYS A 309 13.11 -3.99 -10.45
C LYS A 309 14.52 -4.50 -10.13
N ARG A 310 15.50 -3.60 -10.03
CA ARG A 310 16.88 -3.95 -9.68
C ARG A 310 16.98 -4.60 -8.30
N LYS A 311 16.28 -4.04 -7.31
CA LYS A 311 16.25 -4.58 -5.95
C LYS A 311 15.63 -5.98 -5.92
N MET A 312 14.48 -6.17 -6.56
CA MET A 312 13.82 -7.46 -6.65
C MET A 312 14.69 -8.50 -7.38
N SER A 313 15.30 -8.13 -8.50
CA SER A 313 16.20 -9.00 -9.23
C SER A 313 17.38 -9.47 -8.37
N ASN A 314 18.02 -8.55 -7.65
CA ASN A 314 19.13 -8.89 -6.75
C ASN A 314 18.68 -9.86 -5.65
N ILE A 315 17.49 -9.66 -5.08
CA ILE A 315 16.94 -10.54 -4.05
C ILE A 315 16.70 -11.94 -4.59
N LEU A 316 16.10 -12.04 -5.79
CA LEU A 316 15.75 -13.35 -6.39
C LEU A 316 16.96 -14.09 -6.96
N GLN A 317 18.00 -13.36 -7.43
CA GLN A 317 19.23 -13.98 -7.96
C GLN A 317 20.13 -14.52 -6.85
N ASN A 318 20.15 -13.90 -5.68
CA ASN A 318 20.91 -14.37 -4.52
C ASN A 318 20.18 -15.54 -3.85
N LYS A 319 20.03 -16.65 -4.61
CA LYS A 319 19.70 -17.95 -4.01
C LYS A 319 20.89 -18.34 -3.15
N LEU A 320 20.69 -18.52 -1.87
CA LEU A 320 21.72 -19.07 -0.98
C LEU A 320 22.22 -20.43 -1.44
#